data_581405b7ed2b094eaa609f10ad734237
#
_entry.id   581405b7ed2b094eaa609f10ad734237
#
_cell.length_a   1.000
_cell.length_b   1.000
_cell.length_c   1.000
_cell.angle_alpha   90.00
_cell.angle_beta   90.00
_cell.angle_gamma   90.00
#
_symmetry.space_group_name_H-M   'P 1'
#
loop_
_entity.id
_entity.type
_entity.pdbx_description
1 polymer ?
#
loop_
_entity_poly.entity_id
_entity_poly.type
_entity_poly.pdbx_seq_one_letter_code
_entity_poly.pdbx_strand_id
1 'polypeptide(L)'
;PVRVVDADSEEHEAERAVARLQGLRAAANPPPDWKSFAILYRANHQAKPFEKALRKANIPYKVSGGTSFFDRAEIRDLCAWFRLWINSDDDPAFLRAITAPKRGIGHTTLGQLGAFATAHHTSLFAALFSPMLPATLPRRALDGLHEFGRYINDLEYRARQTRGAEAARAFLTEWLQEIGYEKHLYDGEDSEKVAAARWSNVLEFCDWMAQRAGGQIDDTAGATTQMETKSLLEVAQNIALLSTLSEREKDQDVVTLSTLHASKGLEWPHVILAGVTEGMLPFKLDDDDGRQQKLSDDTIARLQEERRLMYVGITRAQRTLAVSWTKKRKKGREMVAAQPSRFIAEMALSATTAREDPREKLKALRAEFARKAQERAEPPVA
;
A
#
# COMPACT_ATOMS: atom_id res chain seq x y z
N PRO A 1 14.14 2.09 24.52
CA PRO A 1 13.29 3.15 25.10
C PRO A 1 11.90 3.09 24.48
N VAL A 2 10.87 3.25 25.33
CA VAL A 2 9.47 3.35 24.93
C VAL A 2 9.13 4.82 24.70
N ARG A 3 8.40 5.12 23.60
CA ARG A 3 7.89 6.47 23.32
C ARG A 3 6.39 6.40 23.04
N VAL A 4 5.64 7.35 23.61
CA VAL A 4 4.23 7.54 23.27
C VAL A 4 4.12 8.73 22.33
N VAL A 5 3.38 8.55 21.23
CA VAL A 5 3.23 9.53 20.15
C VAL A 5 1.75 9.74 19.87
N ASP A 6 1.30 10.98 19.90
CA ASP A 6 -0.05 11.36 19.47
C ASP A 6 -0.08 11.75 17.99
N ALA A 7 -1.21 11.55 17.35
CA ALA A 7 -1.46 11.97 15.98
C ALA A 7 -2.86 12.58 15.87
N ASP A 8 -3.05 13.49 14.90
CA ASP A 8 -4.33 14.17 14.74
C ASP A 8 -5.38 13.31 14.03
N SER A 9 -4.93 12.37 13.15
CA SER A 9 -5.77 11.41 12.43
C SER A 9 -5.03 10.09 12.18
N GLU A 10 -5.73 9.09 11.64
CA GLU A 10 -5.16 7.80 11.25
C GLU A 10 -4.12 7.96 10.14
N GLU A 11 -4.34 8.86 9.18
CA GLU A 11 -3.40 9.18 8.11
C GLU A 11 -2.13 9.85 8.66
N HIS A 12 -2.30 10.83 9.56
CA HIS A 12 -1.17 11.48 10.22
C HIS A 12 -0.37 10.51 11.10
N GLU A 13 -1.05 9.56 11.77
CA GLU A 13 -0.40 8.48 12.52
C GLU A 13 0.49 7.64 11.61
N ALA A 14 -0.02 7.25 10.44
CA ALA A 14 0.71 6.46 9.46
C ALA A 14 1.92 7.21 8.89
N GLU A 15 1.78 8.49 8.56
CA GLU A 15 2.89 9.33 8.09
C GLU A 15 3.98 9.47 9.16
N ARG A 16 3.60 9.71 10.41
CA ARG A 16 4.55 9.78 11.54
C ARG A 16 5.25 8.46 11.80
N ALA A 17 4.53 7.34 11.67
CA ALA A 17 5.11 6.01 11.79
C ALA A 17 6.18 5.80 10.71
N VAL A 18 5.89 6.07 9.45
CA VAL A 18 6.84 5.94 8.33
C VAL A 18 8.04 6.87 8.52
N ALA A 19 7.83 8.14 8.87
CA ALA A 19 8.92 9.07 9.16
C ALA A 19 9.83 8.57 10.29
N ARG A 20 9.26 7.91 11.30
CA ARG A 20 10.03 7.30 12.38
C ARG A 20 10.88 6.12 11.91
N LEU A 21 10.35 5.23 11.06
CA LEU A 21 11.11 4.12 10.49
C LEU A 21 12.31 4.65 9.69
N GLN A 22 12.09 5.63 8.83
CA GLN A 22 13.12 6.30 8.05
C GLN A 22 14.17 6.98 8.94
N GLY A 23 13.73 7.69 9.98
CA GLY A 23 14.62 8.36 10.93
C GLY A 23 15.49 7.38 11.72
N LEU A 24 14.94 6.25 12.17
CA LEU A 24 15.69 5.20 12.85
C LEU A 24 16.73 4.54 11.92
N ARG A 25 16.34 4.33 10.66
CA ARG A 25 17.25 3.77 9.65
C ARG A 25 18.37 4.74 9.32
N ALA A 26 18.08 6.02 9.11
CA ALA A 26 19.07 7.04 8.78
C ALA A 26 20.03 7.36 9.93
N ALA A 27 19.60 7.20 11.18
CA ALA A 27 20.44 7.48 12.37
C ALA A 27 21.41 6.36 12.71
N ALA A 28 21.29 5.18 12.12
CA ALA A 28 22.12 4.03 12.39
C ALA A 28 23.19 3.82 11.30
N ASN A 29 24.37 3.35 11.71
CA ASN A 29 25.45 3.00 10.80
C ASN A 29 26.03 1.62 11.20
N PRO A 30 25.87 0.56 10.38
CA PRO A 30 25.12 0.56 9.11
C PRO A 30 23.60 0.71 9.33
N PRO A 31 22.84 1.21 8.33
CA PRO A 31 21.40 1.31 8.43
C PRO A 31 20.75 -0.09 8.53
N PRO A 32 19.80 -0.29 9.46
CA PRO A 32 19.14 -1.59 9.60
C PRO A 32 18.28 -1.90 8.37
N ASP A 33 18.18 -3.19 8.03
CA ASP A 33 17.28 -3.68 7.00
C ASP A 33 15.81 -3.38 7.34
N TRP A 34 14.94 -3.24 6.33
CA TRP A 34 13.51 -3.01 6.53
C TRP A 34 12.83 -4.14 7.29
N LYS A 35 13.32 -5.37 7.20
CA LYS A 35 12.82 -6.53 7.97
C LYS A 35 13.01 -6.37 9.49
N SER A 36 13.83 -5.42 9.94
CA SER A 36 14.01 -5.08 11.35
C SER A 36 12.85 -4.27 11.95
N PHE A 37 11.88 -3.85 11.12
CA PHE A 37 10.79 -2.98 11.51
C PHE A 37 9.43 -3.67 11.40
N ALA A 38 8.57 -3.43 12.39
CA ALA A 38 7.16 -3.83 12.34
C ALA A 38 6.24 -2.71 12.81
N ILE A 39 5.06 -2.62 12.19
CA ILE A 39 3.94 -1.82 12.65
C ILE A 39 2.83 -2.79 13.04
N LEU A 40 2.46 -2.79 14.32
CA LEU A 40 1.45 -3.68 14.88
C LEU A 40 0.19 -2.90 15.20
N TYR A 41 -0.96 -3.50 14.96
CA TYR A 41 -2.26 -2.91 15.19
C TYR A 41 -3.29 -3.96 15.63
N ARG A 42 -4.44 -3.51 16.16
CA ARG A 42 -5.47 -4.41 16.71
C ARG A 42 -6.30 -5.10 15.63
N ALA A 43 -6.65 -4.41 14.56
CA ALA A 43 -7.60 -4.90 13.56
C ALA A 43 -7.13 -4.62 12.13
N ASN A 44 -7.46 -5.54 11.19
CA ASN A 44 -7.01 -5.50 9.79
C ASN A 44 -7.33 -4.19 9.04
N HIS A 45 -8.45 -3.54 9.36
CA HIS A 45 -8.81 -2.28 8.70
C HIS A 45 -7.81 -1.14 8.97
N GLN A 46 -7.06 -1.22 10.08
CA GLN A 46 -6.04 -0.24 10.44
C GLN A 46 -4.78 -0.32 9.54
N ALA A 47 -4.60 -1.41 8.79
CA ALA A 47 -3.46 -1.56 7.87
C ALA A 47 -3.48 -0.51 6.75
N LYS A 48 -4.66 -0.15 6.23
CA LYS A 48 -4.82 0.66 5.01
C LYS A 48 -4.06 2.00 5.03
N PRO A 49 -4.12 2.85 6.06
CA PRO A 49 -3.33 4.09 6.12
C PRO A 49 -1.83 3.84 6.10
N PHE A 50 -1.35 2.79 6.80
CA PHE A 50 0.08 2.43 6.84
C PHE A 50 0.56 1.90 5.51
N GLU A 51 -0.20 1.04 4.84
CA GLU A 51 0.10 0.57 3.49
C GLU A 51 0.23 1.76 2.52
N LYS A 52 -0.71 2.71 2.58
CA LYS A 52 -0.68 3.93 1.75
C LYS A 52 0.56 4.77 2.02
N ALA A 53 0.90 5.01 3.29
CA ALA A 53 2.06 5.80 3.67
C ALA A 53 3.38 5.13 3.28
N LEU A 54 3.51 3.80 3.45
CA LEU A 54 4.68 3.03 3.03
C LEU A 54 4.85 3.03 1.51
N ARG A 55 3.77 2.84 0.75
CA ARG A 55 3.80 2.95 -0.72
C ARG A 55 4.23 4.34 -1.17
N LYS A 56 3.69 5.40 -0.55
CA LYS A 56 4.06 6.79 -0.84
C LYS A 56 5.57 7.03 -0.63
N ALA A 57 6.13 6.44 0.41
CA ALA A 57 7.55 6.54 0.76
C ALA A 57 8.46 5.52 0.03
N ASN A 58 7.95 4.72 -0.91
CA ASN A 58 8.69 3.64 -1.59
C ASN A 58 9.31 2.60 -0.64
N ILE A 59 8.70 2.36 0.50
CA ILE A 59 9.17 1.37 1.46
C ILE A 59 8.44 0.05 1.20
N PRO A 60 9.17 -1.03 0.91
CA PRO A 60 8.57 -2.34 0.70
C PRO A 60 7.98 -2.86 2.02
N TYR A 61 6.81 -3.49 1.94
CA TYR A 61 6.13 -4.03 3.12
C TYR A 61 5.38 -5.32 2.80
N LYS A 62 5.07 -6.08 3.85
CA LYS A 62 4.14 -7.21 3.80
C LYS A 62 3.10 -7.08 4.90
N VAL A 63 1.89 -7.63 4.65
CA VAL A 63 0.80 -7.69 5.63
C VAL A 63 0.68 -9.13 6.13
N SER A 64 0.80 -9.32 7.44
CA SER A 64 0.63 -10.60 8.11
C SER A 64 -0.72 -10.65 8.83
N GLY A 65 -1.49 -11.70 8.60
CA GLY A 65 -2.84 -11.85 9.17
C GLY A 65 -3.92 -11.01 8.50
N GLY A 66 -3.68 -10.54 7.30
CA GLY A 66 -4.62 -9.78 6.48
C GLY A 66 -4.28 -9.86 5.00
N THR A 67 -5.10 -9.22 4.15
CA THR A 67 -4.87 -9.13 2.71
C THR A 67 -4.12 -7.84 2.40
N SER A 68 -2.91 -7.95 1.83
CA SER A 68 -2.14 -6.80 1.35
C SER A 68 -2.88 -6.06 0.23
N PHE A 69 -2.54 -4.80 0.03
CA PHE A 69 -3.09 -4.01 -1.07
C PHE A 69 -2.89 -4.70 -2.44
N PHE A 70 -1.68 -5.24 -2.69
CA PHE A 70 -1.37 -5.92 -3.94
C PHE A 70 -2.03 -7.31 -4.07
N ASP A 71 -2.50 -7.91 -2.97
CA ASP A 71 -3.19 -9.21 -2.98
C ASP A 71 -4.69 -9.08 -3.31
N ARG A 72 -5.25 -7.87 -3.27
CA ARG A 72 -6.66 -7.62 -3.59
C ARG A 72 -6.93 -7.97 -5.04
N ALA A 73 -8.06 -8.63 -5.30
CA ALA A 73 -8.37 -9.15 -6.63
C ALA A 73 -8.33 -8.07 -7.71
N GLU A 74 -8.96 -6.91 -7.45
CA GLU A 74 -9.00 -5.78 -8.37
C GLU A 74 -7.61 -5.19 -8.66
N ILE A 75 -6.71 -5.20 -7.68
CA ILE A 75 -5.34 -4.70 -7.86
C ILE A 75 -4.49 -5.71 -8.63
N ARG A 76 -4.67 -7.01 -8.35
CA ARG A 76 -4.00 -8.07 -9.12
C ARG A 76 -4.43 -8.08 -10.58
N ASP A 77 -5.70 -7.74 -10.86
CA ASP A 77 -6.18 -7.59 -12.25
C ASP A 77 -5.41 -6.49 -12.96
N LEU A 78 -5.33 -5.29 -12.38
CA LEU A 78 -4.60 -4.17 -12.97
C LEU A 78 -3.10 -4.48 -13.11
N CYS A 79 -2.49 -5.10 -12.09
CA CYS A 79 -1.09 -5.51 -12.17
C CYS A 79 -0.84 -6.50 -13.32
N ALA A 80 -1.78 -7.39 -13.61
CA ALA A 80 -1.67 -8.30 -14.75
C ALA A 80 -1.66 -7.55 -16.09
N TRP A 81 -2.52 -6.52 -16.24
CA TRP A 81 -2.49 -5.66 -17.43
C TRP A 81 -1.14 -4.93 -17.55
N PHE A 82 -0.62 -4.37 -16.48
CA PHE A 82 0.66 -3.67 -16.50
C PHE A 82 1.83 -4.60 -16.80
N ARG A 83 1.79 -5.83 -16.30
CA ARG A 83 2.80 -6.85 -16.63
C ARG A 83 2.81 -7.19 -18.10
N LEU A 84 1.64 -7.26 -18.76
CA LEU A 84 1.55 -7.47 -20.21
C LEU A 84 2.10 -6.28 -21.02
N TRP A 85 1.92 -5.04 -20.56
CA TRP A 85 2.52 -3.88 -21.24
C TRP A 85 4.05 -3.91 -21.21
N ILE A 86 4.63 -4.59 -20.21
CA ILE A 86 6.07 -4.67 -20.00
C ILE A 86 6.65 -5.90 -20.67
N ASN A 87 5.95 -7.01 -20.56
CA ASN A 87 6.35 -8.31 -21.06
C ASN A 87 5.13 -9.08 -21.55
N SER A 88 4.92 -9.08 -22.85
CA SER A 88 3.81 -9.79 -23.48
C SER A 88 3.91 -11.33 -23.34
N ASP A 89 5.10 -11.87 -23.02
CA ASP A 89 5.32 -13.30 -22.81
C ASP A 89 4.96 -13.79 -21.41
N ASP A 90 4.36 -12.94 -20.56
CA ASP A 90 3.88 -13.30 -19.25
C ASP A 90 2.51 -14.01 -19.34
N ASP A 91 2.53 -15.32 -19.54
CA ASP A 91 1.31 -16.13 -19.70
C ASP A 91 0.33 -16.05 -18.51
N PRO A 92 0.77 -16.08 -17.23
CA PRO A 92 -0.13 -15.83 -16.11
C PRO A 92 -0.81 -14.47 -16.16
N ALA A 93 -0.09 -13.40 -16.52
CA ALA A 93 -0.64 -12.07 -16.69
C ALA A 93 -1.62 -12.01 -17.87
N PHE A 94 -1.28 -12.65 -19.00
CA PHE A 94 -2.15 -12.78 -20.17
C PHE A 94 -3.49 -13.42 -19.80
N LEU A 95 -3.47 -14.59 -19.15
CA LEU A 95 -4.70 -15.30 -18.75
C LEU A 95 -5.58 -14.47 -17.83
N ARG A 96 -4.98 -13.71 -16.92
CA ARG A 96 -5.74 -12.85 -16.01
C ARG A 96 -6.32 -11.63 -16.72
N ALA A 97 -5.54 -10.92 -17.51
CA ALA A 97 -5.98 -9.71 -18.20
C ALA A 97 -7.07 -9.97 -19.26
N ILE A 98 -6.98 -11.08 -19.99
CA ILE A 98 -7.98 -11.43 -21.01
C ILE A 98 -9.32 -11.84 -20.39
N THR A 99 -9.34 -12.30 -19.14
CA THR A 99 -10.54 -12.75 -18.43
C THR A 99 -11.14 -11.71 -17.49
N ALA A 100 -10.39 -10.67 -17.15
CA ALA A 100 -10.84 -9.60 -16.25
C ALA A 100 -10.55 -8.20 -16.86
N PRO A 101 -11.58 -7.50 -17.41
CA PRO A 101 -12.99 -7.90 -17.59
C PRO A 101 -13.22 -9.00 -18.64
N LYS A 102 -14.36 -9.69 -18.51
CA LYS A 102 -14.77 -10.75 -19.46
C LYS A 102 -14.94 -10.19 -20.88
N ARG A 103 -14.31 -10.83 -21.87
CA ARG A 103 -14.31 -10.40 -23.29
C ARG A 103 -14.98 -11.40 -24.23
N GLY A 104 -15.78 -12.32 -23.69
CA GLY A 104 -16.44 -13.36 -24.49
C GLY A 104 -15.49 -14.47 -24.94
N ILE A 105 -14.23 -14.49 -24.47
CA ILE A 105 -13.26 -15.55 -24.71
C ILE A 105 -13.39 -16.57 -23.59
N GLY A 106 -13.88 -17.76 -23.91
CA GLY A 106 -14.16 -18.81 -22.95
C GLY A 106 -12.95 -19.69 -22.62
N HIS A 107 -13.07 -20.47 -21.55
CA HIS A 107 -12.00 -21.39 -21.11
C HIS A 107 -11.61 -22.41 -22.17
N THR A 108 -12.54 -22.87 -23.02
CA THR A 108 -12.24 -23.79 -24.11
C THR A 108 -11.29 -23.17 -25.11
N THR A 109 -11.53 -21.91 -25.52
CA THR A 109 -10.64 -21.18 -26.44
C THR A 109 -9.25 -20.96 -25.83
N LEU A 110 -9.20 -20.57 -24.56
CA LEU A 110 -7.92 -20.38 -23.86
C LEU A 110 -7.17 -21.70 -23.68
N GLY A 111 -7.89 -22.81 -23.43
CA GLY A 111 -7.30 -24.14 -23.37
C GLY A 111 -6.70 -24.59 -24.71
N GLN A 112 -7.39 -24.35 -25.83
CA GLN A 112 -6.90 -24.63 -27.18
C GLN A 112 -5.67 -23.77 -27.53
N LEU A 113 -5.70 -22.47 -27.19
CA LEU A 113 -4.57 -21.57 -27.33
C LEU A 113 -3.35 -22.05 -26.53
N GLY A 114 -3.59 -22.47 -25.26
CA GLY A 114 -2.54 -23.02 -24.39
C GLY A 114 -1.92 -24.30 -24.94
N ALA A 115 -2.75 -25.23 -25.45
CA ALA A 115 -2.26 -26.46 -26.10
C ALA A 115 -1.42 -26.11 -27.35
N PHE A 116 -1.87 -25.16 -28.17
CA PHE A 116 -1.13 -24.70 -29.34
C PHE A 116 0.22 -24.07 -28.93
N ALA A 117 0.22 -23.13 -27.97
CA ALA A 117 1.42 -22.46 -27.50
C ALA A 117 2.45 -23.47 -26.94
N THR A 118 1.98 -24.45 -26.16
CA THR A 118 2.83 -25.53 -25.62
C THR A 118 3.45 -26.37 -26.73
N ALA A 119 2.64 -26.77 -27.73
CA ALA A 119 3.11 -27.59 -28.86
C ALA A 119 4.16 -26.88 -29.73
N HIS A 120 4.10 -25.55 -29.79
CA HIS A 120 5.00 -24.72 -30.58
C HIS A 120 6.10 -24.02 -29.76
N HIS A 121 6.21 -24.34 -28.44
CA HIS A 121 7.19 -23.73 -27.52
C HIS A 121 7.21 -22.19 -27.57
N THR A 122 6.03 -21.58 -27.55
CA THR A 122 5.84 -20.13 -27.61
C THR A 122 4.95 -19.64 -26.47
N SER A 123 4.94 -18.34 -26.19
CA SER A 123 4.01 -17.73 -25.25
C SER A 123 2.58 -17.68 -25.80
N LEU A 124 1.58 -17.53 -24.93
CA LEU A 124 0.19 -17.35 -25.33
C LEU A 124 0.03 -16.13 -26.24
N PHE A 125 0.70 -15.04 -25.92
CA PHE A 125 0.64 -13.80 -26.70
C PHE A 125 1.29 -13.95 -28.07
N ALA A 126 2.48 -14.53 -28.17
CA ALA A 126 3.15 -14.77 -29.44
C ALA A 126 2.36 -15.75 -30.31
N ALA A 127 1.71 -16.75 -29.69
CA ALA A 127 0.83 -17.69 -30.39
C ALA A 127 -0.32 -17.01 -31.14
N LEU A 128 -0.83 -15.87 -30.65
CA LEU A 128 -1.92 -15.12 -31.31
C LEU A 128 -1.60 -14.74 -32.75
N PHE A 129 -0.34 -14.44 -33.01
CA PHE A 129 0.12 -13.96 -34.32
C PHE A 129 0.74 -15.05 -35.19
N SER A 130 0.66 -16.32 -34.74
CA SER A 130 1.13 -17.46 -35.52
C SER A 130 0.23 -17.70 -36.74
N PRO A 131 0.78 -17.84 -37.95
CA PRO A 131 0.00 -18.14 -39.14
C PRO A 131 -0.66 -19.54 -39.10
N MET A 132 -0.25 -20.40 -38.18
CA MET A 132 -0.79 -21.75 -38.00
C MET A 132 -1.98 -21.80 -37.03
N LEU A 133 -2.19 -20.79 -36.18
CA LEU A 133 -3.26 -20.76 -35.19
C LEU A 133 -4.67 -20.82 -35.82
N PRO A 134 -4.95 -20.20 -37.02
CA PRO A 134 -6.27 -20.26 -37.66
C PRO A 134 -6.77 -21.68 -37.97
N ALA A 135 -5.88 -22.67 -38.07
CA ALA A 135 -6.28 -24.04 -38.28
C ALA A 135 -6.84 -24.73 -37.02
N THR A 136 -6.61 -24.13 -35.84
CA THR A 136 -6.91 -24.74 -34.54
C THR A 136 -8.12 -24.11 -33.84
N LEU A 137 -8.47 -22.86 -34.16
CA LEU A 137 -9.50 -22.09 -33.46
C LEU A 137 -10.58 -21.61 -34.42
N PRO A 138 -11.85 -21.52 -33.93
CA PRO A 138 -12.93 -20.89 -34.71
C PRO A 138 -12.63 -19.42 -35.02
N ARG A 139 -13.02 -18.95 -36.19
CA ARG A 139 -12.75 -17.57 -36.66
C ARG A 139 -13.16 -16.50 -35.64
N ARG A 140 -14.36 -16.63 -35.05
CA ARG A 140 -14.84 -15.68 -34.03
C ARG A 140 -13.90 -15.59 -32.80
N ALA A 141 -13.36 -16.71 -32.36
CA ALA A 141 -12.42 -16.75 -31.26
C ALA A 141 -11.08 -16.09 -31.63
N LEU A 142 -10.60 -16.35 -32.86
CA LEU A 142 -9.41 -15.72 -33.43
C LEU A 142 -9.55 -14.20 -33.52
N ASP A 143 -10.67 -13.72 -34.04
CA ASP A 143 -10.93 -12.28 -34.16
C ASP A 143 -10.84 -11.59 -32.78
N GLY A 144 -11.46 -12.16 -31.75
CA GLY A 144 -11.39 -11.63 -30.38
C GLY A 144 -9.99 -11.70 -29.76
N LEU A 145 -9.26 -12.77 -30.01
CA LEU A 145 -7.88 -12.92 -29.55
C LEU A 145 -6.95 -11.91 -30.23
N HIS A 146 -7.09 -11.75 -31.56
CA HIS A 146 -6.29 -10.78 -32.33
C HIS A 146 -6.63 -9.33 -31.93
N GLU A 147 -7.91 -9.03 -31.67
CA GLU A 147 -8.31 -7.72 -31.14
C GLU A 147 -7.64 -7.43 -29.82
N PHE A 148 -7.67 -8.40 -28.87
CA PHE A 148 -6.99 -8.27 -27.59
C PHE A 148 -5.48 -8.07 -27.76
N GLY A 149 -4.82 -8.86 -28.60
CA GLY A 149 -3.37 -8.73 -28.84
C GLY A 149 -2.98 -7.37 -29.41
N ARG A 150 -3.75 -6.87 -30.41
CA ARG A 150 -3.52 -5.52 -30.97
C ARG A 150 -3.75 -4.43 -29.94
N TYR A 151 -4.76 -4.60 -29.09
CA TYR A 151 -5.06 -3.66 -28.01
C TYR A 151 -3.92 -3.58 -26.98
N ILE A 152 -3.33 -4.72 -26.59
CA ILE A 152 -2.16 -4.73 -25.69
C ILE A 152 -0.98 -3.97 -26.31
N ASN A 153 -0.68 -4.19 -27.60
CA ASN A 153 0.40 -3.48 -28.28
C ASN A 153 0.15 -1.96 -28.36
N ASP A 154 -1.10 -1.55 -28.61
CA ASP A 154 -1.50 -0.14 -28.60
C ASP A 154 -1.32 0.49 -27.22
N LEU A 155 -1.77 -0.20 -26.16
CA LEU A 155 -1.61 0.27 -24.78
C LEU A 155 -0.15 0.39 -24.38
N GLU A 156 0.70 -0.56 -24.73
CA GLU A 156 2.14 -0.47 -24.50
C GLU A 156 2.74 0.77 -25.16
N TYR A 157 2.44 0.97 -26.45
CA TYR A 157 2.90 2.13 -27.19
C TYR A 157 2.44 3.44 -26.57
N ARG A 158 1.15 3.59 -26.26
CA ARG A 158 0.56 4.77 -25.62
C ARG A 158 1.16 5.01 -24.24
N ALA A 159 1.33 3.98 -23.40
CA ALA A 159 1.93 4.08 -22.07
C ALA A 159 3.40 4.52 -22.11
N ARG A 160 4.14 4.12 -23.13
CA ARG A 160 5.53 4.53 -23.37
C ARG A 160 5.66 6.03 -23.69
N GLN A 161 4.68 6.58 -24.40
CA GLN A 161 4.63 8.01 -24.77
C GLN A 161 4.06 8.89 -23.66
N THR A 162 3.24 8.34 -22.76
CA THR A 162 2.57 9.07 -21.69
C THR A 162 3.55 9.42 -20.58
N ARG A 163 3.80 10.74 -20.37
CA ARG A 163 4.70 11.26 -19.33
C ARG A 163 4.01 12.33 -18.49
N GLY A 164 4.36 12.36 -17.20
CA GLY A 164 3.82 13.33 -16.25
C GLY A 164 2.50 12.91 -15.60
N ALA A 165 2.16 13.53 -14.47
CA ALA A 165 1.05 13.11 -13.62
C ALA A 165 -0.32 13.27 -14.30
N GLU A 166 -0.56 14.39 -14.97
CA GLU A 166 -1.85 14.68 -15.62
C GLU A 166 -2.11 13.74 -16.80
N ALA A 167 -1.12 13.59 -17.69
CA ALA A 167 -1.24 12.70 -18.83
C ALA A 167 -1.42 11.25 -18.40
N ALA A 168 -0.69 10.79 -17.38
CA ALA A 168 -0.83 9.46 -16.83
C ALA A 168 -2.22 9.24 -16.20
N ARG A 169 -2.75 10.23 -15.47
CA ARG A 169 -4.10 10.15 -14.90
C ARG A 169 -5.16 10.08 -16.00
N ALA A 170 -5.06 10.93 -17.01
CA ALA A 170 -5.99 10.93 -18.15
C ALA A 170 -5.98 9.57 -18.88
N PHE A 171 -4.79 9.07 -19.21
CA PHE A 171 -4.63 7.75 -19.84
C PHE A 171 -5.24 6.62 -19.01
N LEU A 172 -4.93 6.54 -17.70
CA LEU A 172 -5.45 5.47 -16.85
C LEU A 172 -6.96 5.54 -16.70
N THR A 173 -7.54 6.75 -16.65
CA THR A 173 -9.00 6.93 -16.59
C THR A 173 -9.66 6.47 -17.88
N GLU A 174 -9.15 6.90 -19.04
CA GLU A 174 -9.61 6.49 -20.36
C GLU A 174 -9.53 4.97 -20.54
N TRP A 175 -8.38 4.38 -20.23
CA TRP A 175 -8.15 2.94 -20.28
C TRP A 175 -9.15 2.13 -19.44
N LEU A 176 -9.42 2.54 -18.18
CA LEU A 176 -10.40 1.88 -17.32
C LEU A 176 -11.81 1.95 -17.90
N GLN A 177 -12.16 3.06 -18.58
CA GLN A 177 -13.45 3.21 -19.29
C GLN A 177 -13.49 2.33 -20.53
N GLU A 178 -12.42 2.30 -21.36
CA GLU A 178 -12.32 1.47 -22.57
C GLU A 178 -12.52 -0.02 -22.26
N ILE A 179 -11.91 -0.51 -21.16
CA ILE A 179 -12.06 -1.92 -20.77
C ILE A 179 -13.35 -2.20 -19.98
N GLY A 180 -14.10 -1.15 -19.57
CA GLY A 180 -15.34 -1.27 -18.79
C GLY A 180 -15.11 -1.87 -17.38
N TYR A 181 -13.99 -1.54 -16.73
CA TYR A 181 -13.57 -2.20 -15.51
C TYR A 181 -14.49 -1.88 -14.32
N GLU A 182 -15.00 -0.64 -14.22
CA GLU A 182 -15.97 -0.26 -13.18
C GLU A 182 -17.21 -1.16 -13.25
N LYS A 183 -17.82 -1.25 -14.43
CA LYS A 183 -18.99 -2.12 -14.65
C LYS A 183 -18.68 -3.57 -14.29
N HIS A 184 -17.51 -4.07 -14.68
CA HIS A 184 -17.06 -5.43 -14.34
C HIS A 184 -17.05 -5.68 -12.83
N LEU A 185 -16.61 -4.72 -12.02
CA LEU A 185 -16.62 -4.84 -10.56
C LEU A 185 -18.04 -4.85 -9.99
N TYR A 186 -18.93 -3.99 -10.51
CA TYR A 186 -20.32 -3.95 -10.05
C TYR A 186 -21.12 -5.18 -10.49
N ASP A 187 -20.90 -5.69 -11.69
CA ASP A 187 -21.57 -6.90 -12.20
C ASP A 187 -21.05 -8.18 -11.49
N GLY A 188 -19.87 -8.15 -10.90
CA GLY A 188 -19.23 -9.29 -10.24
C GLY A 188 -19.49 -9.41 -8.74
N GLU A 189 -20.18 -8.44 -8.12
CA GLU A 189 -20.39 -8.40 -6.67
C GLU A 189 -21.90 -8.32 -6.33
N ASP A 190 -22.31 -9.08 -5.33
CA ASP A 190 -23.69 -9.04 -4.83
C ASP A 190 -24.00 -7.77 -4.02
N SER A 191 -22.94 -7.08 -3.53
CA SER A 191 -23.07 -5.88 -2.71
C SER A 191 -22.45 -4.66 -3.41
N GLU A 192 -23.30 -3.69 -3.74
CA GLU A 192 -22.88 -2.40 -4.30
C GLU A 192 -21.81 -1.69 -3.42
N LYS A 193 -21.95 -1.81 -2.11
CA LYS A 193 -20.96 -1.26 -1.16
C LYS A 193 -19.59 -1.90 -1.30
N VAL A 194 -19.53 -3.20 -1.57
CA VAL A 194 -18.28 -3.92 -1.79
C VAL A 194 -17.68 -3.52 -3.14
N ALA A 195 -18.50 -3.47 -4.20
CA ALA A 195 -18.09 -3.01 -5.52
C ALA A 195 -17.52 -1.59 -5.47
N ALA A 196 -18.21 -0.65 -4.81
CA ALA A 196 -17.76 0.72 -4.64
C ALA A 196 -16.43 0.81 -3.85
N ALA A 197 -16.24 -0.04 -2.84
CA ALA A 197 -14.97 -0.09 -2.10
C ALA A 197 -13.82 -0.60 -2.96
N ARG A 198 -14.05 -1.62 -3.80
CA ARG A 198 -13.06 -2.12 -4.77
C ARG A 198 -12.75 -1.06 -5.83
N TRP A 199 -13.76 -0.40 -6.37
CA TRP A 199 -13.56 0.70 -7.32
C TRP A 199 -12.73 1.84 -6.72
N SER A 200 -12.99 2.22 -5.46
CA SER A 200 -12.17 3.19 -4.74
C SER A 200 -10.70 2.76 -4.63
N ASN A 201 -10.42 1.46 -4.44
CA ASN A 201 -9.04 0.95 -4.42
C ASN A 201 -8.37 1.08 -5.81
N VAL A 202 -9.12 0.84 -6.89
CA VAL A 202 -8.64 1.01 -8.27
C VAL A 202 -8.26 2.47 -8.54
N LEU A 203 -9.14 3.41 -8.18
CA LEU A 203 -8.88 4.84 -8.36
C LEU A 203 -7.67 5.31 -7.54
N GLU A 204 -7.56 4.87 -6.28
CA GLU A 204 -6.38 5.15 -5.43
C GLU A 204 -5.09 4.63 -6.06
N PHE A 205 -5.14 3.44 -6.67
CA PHE A 205 -3.99 2.85 -7.33
C PHE A 205 -3.55 3.63 -8.58
N CYS A 206 -4.51 4.00 -9.42
CA CYS A 206 -4.24 4.80 -10.62
C CYS A 206 -3.73 6.21 -10.28
N ASP A 207 -4.28 6.84 -9.24
CA ASP A 207 -3.78 8.14 -8.78
C ASP A 207 -2.34 8.05 -8.27
N TRP A 208 -2.02 7.01 -7.50
CA TRP A 208 -0.65 6.75 -7.05
C TRP A 208 0.32 6.52 -8.22
N MET A 209 -0.09 5.79 -9.27
CA MET A 209 0.72 5.62 -10.48
C MET A 209 0.95 6.96 -11.20
N ALA A 210 -0.10 7.75 -11.35
CA ALA A 210 -0.02 9.05 -12.01
C ALA A 210 0.93 10.02 -11.28
N GLN A 211 0.85 10.08 -9.95
CA GLN A 211 1.77 10.88 -9.14
C GLN A 211 3.23 10.46 -9.36
N ARG A 212 3.50 9.16 -9.49
CA ARG A 212 4.84 8.65 -9.79
C ARG A 212 5.34 9.02 -11.18
N ALA A 213 4.46 9.02 -12.18
CA ALA A 213 4.80 9.47 -13.53
C ALA A 213 5.16 10.97 -13.54
N GLY A 214 4.58 11.77 -12.65
CA GLY A 214 4.91 13.18 -12.43
C GLY A 214 6.23 13.44 -11.69
N GLY A 215 6.96 12.39 -11.31
CA GLY A 215 8.19 12.55 -10.52
C GLY A 215 7.94 12.91 -9.05
N GLN A 216 6.70 12.92 -8.59
CA GLN A 216 6.35 13.16 -7.19
C GLN A 216 6.65 11.89 -6.36
N ILE A 217 7.88 11.73 -5.95
CA ILE A 217 8.23 10.96 -4.78
C ILE A 217 8.29 12.00 -3.66
N ASP A 218 7.47 11.87 -2.64
CA ASP A 218 7.68 12.62 -1.40
C ASP A 218 9.00 12.15 -0.79
N ASP A 219 10.06 12.79 -1.23
CA ASP A 219 11.31 12.67 -0.54
C ASP A 219 11.14 13.42 0.77
N THR A 220 11.12 12.66 1.88
CA THR A 220 11.06 13.20 3.24
C THR A 220 12.26 14.10 3.56
N ALA A 221 13.19 14.23 2.62
CA ALA A 221 14.33 15.13 2.67
C ALA A 221 14.02 16.55 2.21
N GLY A 222 12.81 16.85 1.64
CA GLY A 222 12.41 18.22 1.27
C GLY A 222 13.35 18.93 0.28
N ALA A 223 14.17 18.20 -0.45
CA ALA A 223 14.86 18.72 -1.60
C ALA A 223 13.91 18.67 -2.79
N THR A 224 13.49 19.82 -3.28
CA THR A 224 12.84 19.96 -4.58
C THR A 224 13.90 19.70 -5.66
N THR A 225 14.33 18.46 -5.78
CA THR A 225 15.02 18.03 -6.97
C THR A 225 13.95 17.97 -8.04
N GLN A 226 14.11 18.72 -9.13
CA GLN A 226 13.31 18.54 -10.33
C GLN A 226 13.53 17.09 -10.78
N MET A 227 12.61 16.21 -10.41
CA MET A 227 12.70 14.82 -10.80
C MET A 227 12.26 14.70 -12.24
N GLU A 228 13.02 13.98 -13.03
CA GLU A 228 12.64 13.64 -14.40
C GLU A 228 11.28 12.95 -14.39
N THR A 229 10.35 13.44 -15.20
CA THR A 229 9.07 12.81 -15.41
C THR A 229 9.29 11.45 -16.06
N LYS A 230 8.73 10.41 -15.44
CA LYS A 230 8.80 9.03 -15.96
C LYS A 230 7.66 8.78 -16.93
N SER A 231 7.88 7.91 -17.90
CA SER A 231 6.79 7.37 -18.70
C SER A 231 5.91 6.46 -17.83
N LEU A 232 4.65 6.33 -18.21
CA LEU A 232 3.73 5.43 -17.50
C LEU A 232 4.22 3.97 -17.58
N LEU A 233 4.88 3.58 -18.66
CA LEU A 233 5.48 2.25 -18.81
C LEU A 233 6.61 2.02 -17.78
N GLU A 234 7.50 3.00 -17.55
CA GLU A 234 8.56 2.92 -16.53
C GLU A 234 7.97 2.82 -15.11
N VAL A 235 6.86 3.52 -14.86
CA VAL A 235 6.13 3.40 -13.60
C VAL A 235 5.54 2.00 -13.45
N ALA A 236 4.91 1.47 -14.50
CA ALA A 236 4.36 0.12 -14.53
C ALA A 236 5.43 -0.95 -14.25
N GLN A 237 6.64 -0.80 -14.80
CA GLN A 237 7.78 -1.70 -14.52
C GLN A 237 8.13 -1.75 -13.03
N ASN A 238 8.22 -0.60 -12.38
CA ASN A 238 8.49 -0.53 -10.94
C ASN A 238 7.38 -1.19 -10.11
N ILE A 239 6.13 -1.04 -10.53
CA ILE A 239 4.97 -1.62 -9.84
C ILE A 239 4.90 -3.13 -10.04
N ALA A 240 5.18 -3.63 -11.23
CA ALA A 240 5.27 -5.06 -11.50
C ALA A 240 6.32 -5.71 -10.59
N LEU A 241 7.48 -5.07 -10.41
CA LEU A 241 8.49 -5.54 -9.49
C LEU A 241 7.99 -5.57 -8.03
N LEU A 242 7.32 -4.50 -7.57
CA LEU A 242 6.76 -4.43 -6.20
C LEU A 242 5.67 -5.49 -5.97
N SER A 243 4.81 -5.74 -6.95
CA SER A 243 3.77 -6.78 -6.86
C SER A 243 4.36 -8.18 -6.78
N THR A 244 5.40 -8.47 -7.57
CA THR A 244 6.11 -9.76 -7.54
C THR A 244 6.86 -9.98 -6.21
N LEU A 245 7.39 -8.91 -5.61
CA LEU A 245 7.99 -8.98 -4.29
C LEU A 245 6.97 -9.34 -3.22
N SER A 246 5.74 -8.87 -3.34
CA SER A 246 4.64 -9.22 -2.41
C SER A 246 4.28 -10.72 -2.47
N GLU A 247 4.44 -11.38 -3.61
CA GLU A 247 4.14 -12.81 -3.82
C GLU A 247 5.22 -13.78 -3.27
N ARG A 248 6.45 -13.31 -3.02
CA ARG A 248 7.55 -14.14 -2.54
C ARG A 248 7.55 -14.21 -1.00
N GLU A 249 7.17 -15.32 -0.42
CA GLU A 249 6.91 -15.49 1.02
C GLU A 249 8.14 -15.56 1.96
N LYS A 250 9.37 -15.67 1.49
CA LYS A 250 10.52 -15.92 2.38
C LYS A 250 11.70 -14.96 2.15
N ASP A 251 12.20 -14.42 3.26
CA ASP A 251 13.48 -13.69 3.41
C ASP A 251 13.59 -12.34 2.68
N GLN A 252 12.50 -11.58 2.61
CA GLN A 252 12.52 -10.26 1.99
C GLN A 252 12.89 -9.16 3.00
N ASP A 253 13.65 -8.18 2.52
CA ASP A 253 13.92 -6.96 3.26
C ASP A 253 12.72 -5.99 3.19
N VAL A 254 11.67 -6.28 3.98
CA VAL A 254 10.39 -5.57 3.98
C VAL A 254 9.90 -5.26 5.39
N VAL A 255 9.22 -4.12 5.57
CA VAL A 255 8.53 -3.79 6.81
C VAL A 255 7.34 -4.73 7.01
N THR A 256 7.17 -5.26 8.23
CA THR A 256 6.01 -6.10 8.55
C THR A 256 4.87 -5.25 9.11
N LEU A 257 3.72 -5.30 8.46
CA LEU A 257 2.43 -4.84 8.99
C LEU A 257 1.69 -6.07 9.55
N SER A 258 1.29 -6.05 10.82
CA SER A 258 0.65 -7.23 11.42
C SER A 258 -0.40 -6.87 12.46
N THR A 259 -1.45 -7.68 12.56
CA THR A 259 -2.31 -7.61 13.74
C THR A 259 -1.57 -8.16 14.97
N LEU A 260 -1.97 -7.69 16.15
CA LEU A 260 -1.44 -8.20 17.41
C LEU A 260 -1.56 -9.72 17.54
N HIS A 261 -2.67 -10.30 17.04
CA HIS A 261 -2.89 -11.74 17.05
C HIS A 261 -1.90 -12.48 16.15
N ALA A 262 -1.70 -11.99 14.93
CA ALA A 262 -0.79 -12.62 13.97
C ALA A 262 0.69 -12.43 14.33
N SER A 263 1.01 -11.45 15.19
CA SER A 263 2.38 -11.19 15.66
C SER A 263 2.85 -12.13 16.77
N LYS A 264 1.99 -13.02 17.28
CA LYS A 264 2.33 -13.96 18.36
C LYS A 264 3.47 -14.89 17.92
N GLY A 265 4.54 -14.94 18.70
CA GLY A 265 5.75 -15.74 18.40
C GLY A 265 6.78 -15.07 17.51
N LEU A 266 6.47 -13.89 16.95
CA LEU A 266 7.41 -13.10 16.14
C LEU A 266 8.01 -11.97 16.99
N GLU A 267 9.18 -11.48 16.60
CA GLU A 267 9.85 -10.35 17.26
C GLU A 267 10.64 -9.53 16.24
N TRP A 268 10.76 -8.22 16.53
CA TRP A 268 11.50 -7.28 15.68
C TRP A 268 12.36 -6.32 16.51
N PRO A 269 13.51 -5.91 15.99
CA PRO A 269 14.32 -4.86 16.64
C PRO A 269 13.56 -3.58 16.93
N HIS A 270 12.71 -3.13 16.00
CA HIS A 270 11.97 -1.88 16.10
C HIS A 270 10.48 -2.09 15.82
N VAL A 271 9.66 -1.76 16.82
CA VAL A 271 8.20 -1.92 16.73
C VAL A 271 7.50 -0.58 16.93
N ILE A 272 6.49 -0.34 16.11
CA ILE A 272 5.47 0.69 16.32
C ILE A 272 4.15 -0.03 16.61
N LEU A 273 3.60 0.21 17.79
CA LEU A 273 2.28 -0.26 18.20
C LEU A 273 1.29 0.87 17.95
N ALA A 274 0.50 0.74 16.90
CA ALA A 274 -0.35 1.79 16.36
C ALA A 274 -1.82 1.63 16.75
N GLY A 275 -2.55 2.76 16.75
CA GLY A 275 -3.96 2.78 17.07
C GLY A 275 -4.27 2.41 18.50
N VAL A 276 -3.37 2.75 19.45
CA VAL A 276 -3.57 2.52 20.88
C VAL A 276 -4.49 3.61 21.44
N THR A 277 -5.70 3.59 20.91
CA THR A 277 -6.77 4.57 21.13
C THR A 277 -7.95 3.88 21.83
N GLU A 278 -8.58 4.56 22.77
CA GLU A 278 -9.74 4.01 23.49
C GLU A 278 -10.86 3.62 22.51
N GLY A 279 -11.43 2.42 22.69
CA GLY A 279 -12.42 1.82 21.80
C GLY A 279 -11.83 1.18 20.52
N MET A 280 -10.49 1.24 20.34
CA MET A 280 -9.75 0.49 19.31
C MET A 280 -8.84 -0.55 19.97
N LEU A 281 -8.13 -0.19 21.01
CA LEU A 281 -7.39 -1.07 21.92
C LEU A 281 -7.44 -0.47 23.34
N PRO A 282 -8.33 -0.95 24.22
CA PRO A 282 -9.23 -2.10 24.07
C PRO A 282 -10.30 -1.87 22.99
N PHE A 283 -10.67 -2.97 22.30
CA PHE A 283 -11.71 -2.91 21.28
C PHE A 283 -13.08 -2.86 21.96
N LYS A 284 -13.92 -1.88 21.57
CA LYS A 284 -15.29 -1.61 22.03
C LYS A 284 -15.76 -2.46 23.21
N LEU A 285 -15.79 -1.86 24.40
CA LEU A 285 -16.42 -2.43 25.56
C LEU A 285 -17.87 -1.91 25.58
N ASP A 286 -18.85 -2.79 25.45
CA ASP A 286 -20.27 -2.45 25.20
C ASP A 286 -20.94 -1.70 26.35
N ASP A 287 -20.29 -1.62 27.52
CA ASP A 287 -20.83 -0.99 28.76
C ASP A 287 -20.25 0.40 29.08
N ASP A 288 -19.54 1.05 28.12
CA ASP A 288 -18.84 2.33 28.38
C ASP A 288 -19.71 3.56 28.00
N ASP A 289 -21.00 3.58 28.42
CA ASP A 289 -21.91 4.73 28.26
C ASP A 289 -21.62 5.89 29.22
N GLY A 290 -20.44 5.91 29.85
CA GLY A 290 -20.04 6.99 30.78
C GLY A 290 -20.80 7.05 32.10
N ARG A 291 -21.69 6.10 32.37
CA ARG A 291 -22.33 5.93 33.66
C ARG A 291 -21.50 4.99 34.50
N GLN A 292 -21.24 5.36 35.75
CA GLN A 292 -20.53 4.55 36.74
C GLN A 292 -21.34 3.28 37.10
N GLN A 293 -21.52 2.39 36.17
CA GLN A 293 -22.13 1.08 36.39
C GLN A 293 -21.02 0.07 36.56
N LYS A 294 -21.12 -0.83 37.54
CA LYS A 294 -20.20 -1.94 37.71
C LYS A 294 -20.09 -2.67 36.36
N LEU A 295 -18.86 -2.76 35.82
CA LEU A 295 -18.59 -3.54 34.62
C LEU A 295 -19.09 -4.96 34.80
N SER A 296 -19.76 -5.52 33.80
CA SER A 296 -20.17 -6.92 33.83
C SER A 296 -18.95 -7.85 33.85
N ASP A 297 -19.11 -9.04 34.41
CA ASP A 297 -18.00 -10.01 34.43
C ASP A 297 -17.47 -10.34 33.03
N ASP A 298 -18.34 -10.32 32.02
CA ASP A 298 -17.96 -10.49 30.62
C ASP A 298 -17.12 -9.33 30.09
N THR A 299 -17.49 -8.10 30.43
CA THR A 299 -16.70 -6.91 30.05
C THR A 299 -15.33 -6.92 30.72
N ILE A 300 -15.24 -7.37 31.97
CA ILE A 300 -13.97 -7.51 32.69
C ILE A 300 -13.10 -8.57 32.01
N ALA A 301 -13.67 -9.72 31.60
CA ALA A 301 -12.95 -10.78 30.92
C ALA A 301 -12.41 -10.30 29.54
N ARG A 302 -13.24 -9.55 28.78
CA ARG A 302 -12.82 -8.94 27.50
C ARG A 302 -11.70 -7.92 27.71
N LEU A 303 -11.80 -7.06 28.72
CA LEU A 303 -10.75 -6.09 29.03
C LEU A 303 -9.43 -6.78 29.39
N GLN A 304 -9.49 -7.89 30.12
CA GLN A 304 -8.30 -8.67 30.44
C GLN A 304 -7.66 -9.30 29.20
N GLU A 305 -8.47 -9.78 28.24
CA GLU A 305 -7.96 -10.31 26.97
C GLU A 305 -7.31 -9.21 26.13
N GLU A 306 -7.93 -8.03 26.00
CA GLU A 306 -7.35 -6.88 25.31
C GLU A 306 -6.05 -6.42 25.98
N ARG A 307 -5.94 -6.50 27.31
CA ARG A 307 -4.71 -6.21 28.05
C ARG A 307 -3.61 -7.23 27.73
N ARG A 308 -3.96 -8.53 27.56
CA ARG A 308 -3.02 -9.56 27.12
C ARG A 308 -2.52 -9.28 25.71
N LEU A 309 -3.40 -8.84 24.80
CA LEU A 309 -3.01 -8.45 23.45
C LEU A 309 -2.06 -7.24 23.44
N MET A 310 -2.33 -6.24 24.30
CA MET A 310 -1.41 -5.11 24.48
C MET A 310 -0.03 -5.58 24.96
N TYR A 311 0.00 -6.49 25.94
CA TYR A 311 1.23 -7.11 26.42
C TYR A 311 1.98 -7.86 25.32
N VAL A 312 1.26 -8.65 24.49
CA VAL A 312 1.86 -9.30 23.31
C VAL A 312 2.52 -8.28 22.41
N GLY A 313 1.82 -7.19 22.06
CA GLY A 313 2.38 -6.14 21.20
C GLY A 313 3.67 -5.51 21.74
N ILE A 314 3.68 -5.20 23.03
CA ILE A 314 4.85 -4.60 23.69
C ILE A 314 6.06 -5.54 23.66
N THR A 315 5.83 -6.83 23.94
CA THR A 315 6.89 -7.83 23.99
C THR A 315 7.45 -8.23 22.64
N ARG A 316 6.90 -7.71 21.52
CA ARG A 316 7.45 -7.94 20.17
C ARG A 316 8.68 -7.07 19.87
N ALA A 317 8.90 -6.03 20.66
CA ALA A 317 10.00 -5.08 20.46
C ALA A 317 11.28 -5.53 21.19
N GLN A 318 12.34 -5.78 20.45
CA GLN A 318 13.65 -6.14 21.02
C GLN A 318 14.46 -4.91 21.44
N ARG A 319 14.42 -3.79 20.70
CA ARG A 319 15.26 -2.61 20.91
C ARG A 319 14.47 -1.34 21.17
N THR A 320 13.53 -1.00 20.31
CA THR A 320 12.73 0.22 20.44
C THR A 320 11.25 -0.07 20.25
N LEU A 321 10.43 0.56 21.08
CA LEU A 321 8.98 0.55 21.00
C LEU A 321 8.47 1.98 20.89
N ALA A 322 7.61 2.24 19.90
CA ALA A 322 6.76 3.42 19.90
C ALA A 322 5.30 2.98 20.03
N VAL A 323 4.55 3.67 20.86
CA VAL A 323 3.11 3.48 21.03
C VAL A 323 2.44 4.72 20.48
N SER A 324 1.56 4.58 19.49
CA SER A 324 0.87 5.72 18.89
C SER A 324 -0.64 5.64 19.07
N TRP A 325 -1.28 6.81 19.16
CA TRP A 325 -2.71 6.96 19.28
C TRP A 325 -3.20 8.19 18.53
N THR A 326 -4.49 8.24 18.16
CA THR A 326 -5.08 9.31 17.36
C THR A 326 -6.05 10.15 18.17
N LYS A 327 -5.99 11.50 18.02
CA LYS A 327 -6.92 12.46 18.66
C LYS A 327 -8.30 12.43 18.02
N LYS A 328 -8.38 12.01 16.75
CA LYS A 328 -9.64 11.87 16.01
C LYS A 328 -9.63 10.55 15.28
N ARG A 329 -10.78 9.89 15.20
CA ARG A 329 -10.97 8.66 14.44
C ARG A 329 -12.22 8.75 13.56
N LYS A 330 -12.23 8.01 12.49
CA LYS A 330 -13.38 7.91 11.59
C LYS A 330 -14.43 6.96 12.18
N LYS A 331 -15.66 7.47 12.37
CA LYS A 331 -16.84 6.67 12.76
C LYS A 331 -17.91 6.84 11.68
N GLY A 332 -18.00 5.89 10.76
CA GLY A 332 -18.86 6.05 9.57
C GLY A 332 -18.33 7.14 8.64
N ARG A 333 -19.11 8.21 8.46
CA ARG A 333 -18.74 9.39 7.64
C ARG A 333 -18.17 10.56 8.45
N GLU A 334 -18.20 10.48 9.79
CA GLU A 334 -17.82 11.57 10.68
C GLU A 334 -16.45 11.31 11.33
N MET A 335 -15.73 12.42 11.62
CA MET A 335 -14.54 12.41 12.44
C MET A 335 -14.93 12.73 13.89
N VAL A 336 -14.75 11.77 14.77
CA VAL A 336 -15.06 11.93 16.20
C VAL A 336 -13.78 12.07 17.01
N ALA A 337 -13.84 12.86 18.09
CA ALA A 337 -12.73 12.95 19.03
C ALA A 337 -12.47 11.59 19.68
N ALA A 338 -11.21 11.29 19.90
CA ALA A 338 -10.76 10.05 20.52
C ALA A 338 -9.81 10.34 21.68
N GLN A 339 -9.70 9.39 22.60
CA GLN A 339 -8.85 9.46 23.78
C GLN A 339 -7.74 8.42 23.68
N PRO A 340 -6.56 8.66 24.28
CA PRO A 340 -5.53 7.63 24.39
C PRO A 340 -6.11 6.42 25.15
N SER A 341 -5.67 5.23 24.77
CA SER A 341 -6.04 4.00 25.45
C SER A 341 -5.73 4.07 26.94
N ARG A 342 -6.63 3.56 27.78
CA ARG A 342 -6.39 3.36 29.21
C ARG A 342 -5.12 2.57 29.53
N PHE A 343 -4.69 1.70 28.61
CA PHE A 343 -3.46 0.92 28.76
C PHE A 343 -2.20 1.80 28.76
N ILE A 344 -2.21 2.96 28.11
CA ILE A 344 -1.10 3.92 28.16
C ILE A 344 -0.93 4.45 29.59
N ALA A 345 -2.04 4.79 30.23
CA ALA A 345 -2.04 5.26 31.61
C ALA A 345 -1.67 4.13 32.60
N GLU A 346 -2.20 2.91 32.40
CA GLU A 346 -1.86 1.73 33.22
C GLU A 346 -0.36 1.40 33.19
N MET A 347 0.32 1.67 32.08
CA MET A 347 1.77 1.47 31.94
C MET A 347 2.60 2.63 32.51
N ALA A 348 1.97 3.65 33.09
CA ALA A 348 2.63 4.88 33.52
C ALA A 348 3.48 5.55 32.45
N LEU A 349 3.11 5.37 31.18
CA LEU A 349 3.74 6.03 30.04
C LEU A 349 3.11 7.43 29.91
N SER A 350 3.83 8.46 30.31
CA SER A 350 3.47 9.82 29.93
C SER A 350 3.66 9.98 28.43
N ALA A 351 2.66 10.60 27.77
CA ALA A 351 2.84 11.06 26.41
C ALA A 351 4.10 11.92 26.37
N THR A 352 5.15 11.42 25.74
CA THR A 352 6.28 12.27 25.41
C THR A 352 5.72 13.20 24.33
N THR A 353 5.23 14.36 24.74
CA THR A 353 4.95 15.45 23.81
C THR A 353 6.18 15.52 22.92
N ALA A 354 5.98 15.22 21.64
CA ALA A 354 7.07 15.25 20.69
C ALA A 354 7.68 16.66 20.80
N ARG A 355 8.82 16.77 21.46
CA ARG A 355 9.64 17.95 21.34
C ARG A 355 9.96 18.02 19.86
N GLU A 356 9.31 18.97 19.19
CA GLU A 356 9.50 19.36 17.80
C GLU A 356 9.21 18.23 16.78
N ASP A 357 8.24 18.47 15.92
CA ASP A 357 8.03 17.69 14.70
C ASP A 357 9.39 17.56 14.00
N PRO A 358 9.88 16.35 13.67
CA PRO A 358 11.13 16.19 12.95
C PRO A 358 11.18 17.00 11.65
N ARG A 359 10.02 17.26 11.03
CA ARG A 359 9.87 18.14 9.87
C ARG A 359 10.14 19.60 10.23
N GLU A 360 9.64 20.08 11.35
CA GLU A 360 9.90 21.44 11.83
C GLU A 360 11.38 21.62 12.22
N LYS A 361 11.95 20.63 12.87
CA LYS A 361 13.37 20.62 13.22
C LYS A 361 14.27 20.58 11.99
N LEU A 362 13.90 19.75 10.99
CA LEU A 362 14.64 19.70 9.74
C LEU A 362 14.49 21.00 8.92
N LYS A 363 13.28 21.59 8.93
CA LYS A 363 13.02 22.90 8.30
C LYS A 363 13.81 24.03 8.98
N ALA A 364 13.86 24.02 10.31
CA ALA A 364 14.67 24.98 11.08
C ALA A 364 16.18 24.80 10.82
N LEU A 365 16.69 23.56 10.79
CA LEU A 365 18.07 23.25 10.47
C LEU A 365 18.44 23.72 9.05
N ARG A 366 17.57 23.53 8.08
CA ARG A 366 17.77 23.99 6.70
C ARG A 366 17.77 25.51 6.58
N ALA A 367 16.85 26.17 7.27
CA ALA A 367 16.84 27.64 7.31
C ALA A 367 18.14 28.16 7.94
N GLU A 368 18.68 27.49 8.96
CA GLU A 368 19.94 27.84 9.58
C GLU A 368 21.14 27.59 8.65
N PHE A 369 21.16 26.48 7.92
CA PHE A 369 22.20 26.21 6.93
C PHE A 369 22.14 27.19 5.74
N ALA A 370 20.95 27.53 5.25
CA ALA A 370 20.79 28.51 4.19
C ALA A 370 21.28 29.90 4.63
N ARG A 371 20.97 30.32 5.86
CA ARG A 371 21.48 31.57 6.45
C ARG A 371 22.99 31.56 6.56
N LYS A 372 23.60 30.49 7.09
CA LYS A 372 25.05 30.36 7.19
C LYS A 372 25.75 30.31 5.83
N ALA A 373 25.09 29.78 4.80
CA ALA A 373 25.60 29.79 3.43
C ALA A 373 25.57 31.22 2.82
N GLN A 374 24.53 31.98 3.10
CA GLN A 374 24.44 33.40 2.68
C GLN A 374 25.46 34.27 3.41
N GLU A 375 25.63 34.09 4.72
CA GLU A 375 26.65 34.81 5.53
C GLU A 375 28.10 34.53 5.07
N ARG A 376 28.35 33.34 4.47
CA ARG A 376 29.65 32.97 3.88
C ARG A 376 29.85 33.51 2.45
N ALA A 377 28.77 33.90 1.76
CA ALA A 377 28.80 34.37 0.38
C ALA A 377 28.89 35.90 0.28
N GLU A 378 28.70 36.62 1.39
CA GLU A 378 28.94 38.08 1.42
C GLU A 378 30.46 38.35 1.57
N PRO A 379 31.09 39.14 0.62
CA PRO A 379 32.46 39.50 0.73
C PRO A 379 32.65 40.47 1.91
N PRO A 380 33.81 40.42 2.61
CA PRO A 380 34.07 41.33 3.72
C PRO A 380 34.00 42.78 3.23
N VAL A 381 33.14 43.55 3.90
CA VAL A 381 33.06 45.00 3.67
C VAL A 381 34.42 45.61 4.02
N ALA A 382 35.06 46.22 3.05
CA ALA A 382 36.33 46.91 3.18
C ALA A 382 36.18 48.24 3.92
#